data_9abb55dd1066ccf6e4a55dd5251bd43b
#
_entry.id   9abb55dd1066ccf6e4a55dd5251bd43b
#
_cell.length_a   1.000
_cell.length_b   1.000
_cell.length_c   1.000
_cell.angle_alpha   90.00
_cell.angle_beta   90.00
_cell.angle_gamma   90.00
#
_symmetry.space_group_name_H-M   'P 1'
#
loop_
_entity.id
_entity.type
_entity.pdbx_description
1 polymer ?
#
loop_
_entity_poly.entity_id
_entity_poly.type
_entity_poly.pdbx_seq_one_letter_code
_entity_poly.pdbx_strand_id
1 'polypeptide(L)' 'PPLESEEFGYVLHGQVNLVAGKRTYRVRKGFSFCLHPNTTHYLENTGAHPAVILWISTPPSF' A
#
# COMPACT_ATOMS: atom_id res chain seq x y z
N PRO A 1 19.96 8.34 11.05
CA PRO A 1 18.55 8.47 11.36
C PRO A 1 17.70 7.55 10.50
N PRO A 2 16.57 7.12 10.98
CA PRO A 2 15.69 6.30 10.16
C PRO A 2 15.23 7.10 8.96
N LEU A 3 15.11 6.40 7.85
CA LEU A 3 14.62 7.02 6.64
C LEU A 3 13.11 7.09 6.71
N GLU A 4 12.60 8.24 6.40
CA GLU A 4 11.17 8.43 6.33
C GLU A 4 10.80 8.55 4.86
N SER A 5 9.85 7.74 4.44
CA SER A 5 9.35 7.82 3.08
C SER A 5 7.85 7.76 3.10
N GLU A 6 7.26 8.49 2.19
CA GLU A 6 5.85 8.34 1.94
C GLU A 6 5.67 7.33 0.82
N GLU A 7 4.63 6.53 0.93
CA GLU A 7 4.35 5.52 -0.05
C GLU A 7 2.98 5.73 -0.64
N PHE A 8 2.90 5.53 -1.93
CA PHE A 8 1.67 5.68 -2.69
C PHE A 8 1.44 4.40 -3.48
N GLY A 9 0.24 3.88 -3.42
CA GLY A 9 -0.13 2.71 -4.17
C GLY A 9 -1.37 2.95 -5.01
N TYR A 10 -1.41 2.30 -6.17
CA TYR A 10 -2.56 2.33 -7.05
C TYR A 10 -2.82 0.91 -7.53
N VAL A 11 -4.04 0.44 -7.36
CA VAL A 11 -4.39 -0.92 -7.75
C VAL A 11 -4.73 -0.94 -9.23
N LEU A 12 -3.86 -1.57 -10.01
CA LEU A 12 -4.03 -1.69 -11.44
C LEU A 12 -4.96 -2.84 -11.81
N HIS A 13 -4.94 -3.90 -11.00
CA HIS A 13 -5.73 -5.09 -11.30
C HIS A 13 -5.95 -5.89 -10.03
N GLY A 14 -7.12 -6.48 -9.90
CA GLY A 14 -7.45 -7.33 -8.77
C GLY A 14 -7.85 -6.56 -7.53
N GLN A 15 -7.71 -7.21 -6.40
CA GLN A 15 -8.02 -6.62 -5.11
C GLN A 15 -7.14 -7.21 -4.03
N VAL A 16 -6.84 -6.39 -3.03
CA VAL A 16 -6.05 -6.80 -1.88
C VAL A 16 -6.59 -6.12 -0.63
N ASN A 17 -6.18 -6.62 0.52
CA ASN A 17 -6.44 -5.95 1.77
C ASN A 17 -5.21 -5.12 2.13
N LEU A 18 -5.44 -3.87 2.44
CA LEU A 18 -4.41 -2.99 2.99
C LEU A 18 -4.60 -2.97 4.49
N VAL A 19 -3.61 -3.48 5.20
CA VAL A 19 -3.63 -3.48 6.67
C VAL A 19 -2.71 -2.37 7.13
N ALA A 20 -3.28 -1.42 7.85
CA ALA A 20 -2.55 -0.27 8.36
C ALA A 20 -2.87 -0.11 9.84
N GLY A 21 -1.88 -0.42 10.67
CA GLY A 21 -2.09 -0.44 12.11
C GLY A 21 -3.14 -1.48 12.48
N LYS A 22 -4.22 -1.04 13.09
CA LYS A 22 -5.31 -1.92 13.51
C LYS A 22 -6.46 -1.96 12.52
N ARG A 23 -6.31 -1.30 11.38
CA ARG A 23 -7.39 -1.19 10.39
C ARG A 23 -7.06 -1.97 9.15
N THR A 24 -8.09 -2.53 8.53
CA THR A 24 -7.97 -3.24 7.27
C THR A 24 -8.93 -2.62 6.28
N TYR A 25 -8.40 -2.31 5.11
CA TYR A 25 -9.19 -1.73 4.02
C TYR A 25 -9.13 -2.64 2.81
N ARG A 26 -10.28 -2.88 2.19
CA ARG A 26 -10.32 -3.59 0.92
C ARG A 26 -10.08 -2.59 -0.20
N VAL A 27 -9.01 -2.78 -0.94
CA VAL A 27 -8.70 -1.93 -2.09
C VAL A 27 -8.73 -2.76 -3.36
N ARG A 28 -9.28 -2.21 -4.41
CA ARG A 28 -9.46 -2.91 -5.68
C ARG A 28 -9.11 -1.98 -6.83
N LYS A 29 -9.18 -2.54 -8.05
CA LYS A 29 -8.83 -1.84 -9.26
C LYS A 29 -9.39 -0.41 -9.26
N GLY A 30 -8.50 0.54 -9.53
CA GLY A 30 -8.85 1.95 -9.56
C GLY A 30 -8.70 2.67 -8.23
N PHE A 31 -8.46 1.96 -7.14
CA PHE A 31 -8.25 2.58 -5.83
C PHE A 31 -6.80 2.99 -5.69
N SER A 32 -6.60 4.14 -5.05
CA SER A 32 -5.28 4.59 -4.67
C SER A 32 -5.23 4.78 -3.16
N PHE A 33 -4.04 4.72 -2.62
CA PHE A 33 -3.84 4.95 -1.19
C PHE A 33 -2.48 5.56 -0.95
N CYS A 34 -2.40 6.33 0.13
CA CYS A 34 -1.16 6.94 0.58
C CYS A 34 -0.87 6.44 1.99
N LEU A 35 0.38 6.10 2.23
CA LEU A 35 0.83 5.64 3.53
C LEU A 35 1.91 6.57 4.04
N HIS A 36 1.74 7.00 5.26
CA HIS A 36 2.70 7.88 5.90
C HIS A 36 3.78 7.06 6.60
N PRO A 37 4.97 7.62 6.76
CA PRO A 37 5.99 6.96 7.57
C PRO A 37 5.49 6.74 8.99
N ASN A 38 6.11 5.82 9.69
CA ASN A 38 5.79 5.47 11.07
C ASN A 38 4.49 4.69 11.25
N THR A 39 3.88 4.26 10.17
CA THR A 39 2.70 3.41 10.23
C THR A 39 3.08 2.01 9.78
N THR A 40 2.88 1.04 10.64
CA THR A 40 3.07 -0.35 10.22
C THR A 40 1.96 -0.71 9.24
N HIS A 41 2.36 -1.14 8.06
CA HIS A 41 1.39 -1.47 7.03
C HIS A 41 1.91 -2.59 6.15
N TYR A 42 0.97 -3.30 5.55
CA TYR A 42 1.30 -4.32 4.56
C TYR A 42 0.07 -4.60 3.70
N LEU A 43 0.31 -5.24 2.58
CA LEU A 43 -0.76 -5.71 1.72
C LEU A 43 -0.87 -7.23 1.85
N GLU A 44 -2.10 -7.73 1.83
CA GLU A 44 -2.29 -9.17 1.77
C GLU A 44 -3.35 -9.49 0.73
N ASN A 45 -3.10 -10.53 -0.03
CA ASN A 45 -4.03 -11.02 -1.02
C ASN A 45 -4.64 -12.31 -0.51
N THR A 46 -5.88 -12.23 -0.06
CA THR A 46 -6.60 -13.39 0.43
C THR A 46 -7.51 -14.01 -0.63
N GLY A 47 -7.51 -13.42 -1.83
CA GLY A 47 -8.33 -13.92 -2.92
C GLY A 47 -7.62 -15.00 -3.72
N ALA A 48 -8.35 -15.55 -4.68
CA ALA A 48 -7.85 -16.62 -5.53
C ALA A 48 -7.06 -16.10 -6.73
N HIS A 49 -7.10 -14.81 -7.00
CA HIS A 49 -6.46 -14.23 -8.18
C HIS A 49 -5.36 -13.26 -7.80
N PRO A 50 -4.31 -13.17 -8.60
CA PRO A 50 -3.25 -12.21 -8.32
C PRO A 50 -3.74 -10.78 -8.47
N ALA A 51 -3.09 -9.89 -7.76
CA ALA A 51 -3.35 -8.46 -7.87
C ALA A 51 -2.09 -7.76 -8.35
N VAL A 52 -2.26 -6.66 -9.05
CA VAL A 52 -1.15 -5.86 -9.56
C VAL A 52 -1.26 -4.46 -8.98
N ILE A 53 -0.23 -4.05 -8.29
CA ILE A 53 -0.20 -2.76 -7.60
C ILE A 53 0.96 -1.96 -8.15
N LEU A 54 0.68 -0.73 -8.55
CA LEU A 54 1.73 0.23 -8.83
C LEU A 54 2.13 0.85 -7.49
N TRP A 55 3.39 0.73 -7.15
CA TRP A 55 3.88 1.17 -5.85
C TRP A 55 4.97 2.21 -6.04
N ILE A 56 4.79 3.36 -5.41
CA ILE A 56 5.74 4.45 -5.50
C ILE A 56 6.16 4.83 -4.09
N SER A 57 7.45 4.81 -3.85
CA SER A 57 8.03 5.28 -2.61
C SER A 57 8.76 6.57 -2.88
N THR A 58 8.50 7.56 -2.05
CA THR A 58 9.21 8.82 -2.13
C THR A 58 10.41 8.70 -1.20
N PRO A 59 11.61 8.61 -1.73
CA PRO A 59 12.77 8.46 -0.87
C PRO A 59 13.02 9.75 -0.08
N PRO A 60 13.70 9.63 1.05
CA PRO A 60 14.06 10.83 1.80
C PRO A 60 15.02 11.70 1.00
N SER A 61 15.09 12.95 1.37
CA SER A 61 16.07 13.87 0.80
C SER A 61 17.46 13.44 1.20
N PHE A 62 18.38 13.61 0.30
CA PHE A 62 19.77 13.28 0.55
C PHE A 62 20.58 14.55 0.74
#